data_3bb05f47f1b700d13cdeb506d85faf2c
#
_entry.id   3bb05f47f1b700d13cdeb506d85faf2c
#
_cell.length_a   1.000
_cell.length_b   1.000
_cell.length_c   1.000
_cell.angle_alpha   90.00
_cell.angle_beta   90.00
_cell.angle_gamma   90.00
#
_symmetry.space_group_name_H-M   'P 1'
#
loop_
_entity.id
_entity.type
_entity.pdbx_description
1 polymer ?
#
loop_
_entity_poly.entity_id
_entity_poly.type
_entity_poly.pdbx_seq_one_letter_code
_entity_poly.pdbx_strand_id
1 'polypeptide(L)'
;MLCTFALSPLYGQQLPDSHFENWSKTYNGDAQLADWNGSNVTQVGLKFTFMYQKPGRTGSCIYIADREIGAIGITATGPAYATLGVPFQYMKGLTIRSATAGTEGGIQWTHRPDTMTVWVKRVGPATDKEDFHLLYYSWIGTAKSSQYKNKVGGCTRTERVNEESDIRLLTDGNECGTDETVTQVAEAWYRARANHNEWTQIKVPVFYCADARPTMCNVIFSAGNYPAFRANDGLYDGNALYVDDLELIYSSKIDRLIINGEEFKGFDSNSASVQTFKLSNSEAQTVKIEALRGIGALTNIKGETAKFPGRRLDSKEMTIVPGELNGKPWTITVRAEDGSSTHVYKLRIIK
;
A
#
# COMPACT_ATOMS: atom_id res chain seq x y z
N MET A 1 -40.67 15.56 12.96
CA MET A 1 -39.21 15.59 13.15
C MET A 1 -38.63 14.62 12.10
N LEU A 2 -38.31 15.12 10.90
CA LEU A 2 -37.72 14.29 9.83
C LEU A 2 -36.22 14.12 10.14
N CYS A 3 -35.82 12.91 10.44
CA CYS A 3 -34.40 12.54 10.46
C CYS A 3 -33.91 12.42 9.01
N THR A 4 -33.24 13.42 8.50
CA THR A 4 -32.45 13.34 7.29
C THR A 4 -31.21 12.49 7.60
N PHE A 5 -31.22 11.23 7.21
CA PHE A 5 -30.00 10.44 7.10
C PHE A 5 -29.17 11.05 5.97
N ALA A 6 -28.12 11.77 6.35
CA ALA A 6 -27.06 12.11 5.41
C ALA A 6 -26.43 10.78 4.98
N LEU A 7 -26.67 10.37 3.74
CA LEU A 7 -25.90 9.33 3.07
C LEU A 7 -24.47 9.86 2.94
N SER A 8 -23.60 9.50 3.87
CA SER A 8 -22.17 9.65 3.65
C SER A 8 -21.85 8.91 2.36
N PRO A 9 -21.12 9.50 1.41
CA PRO A 9 -20.65 8.76 0.26
C PRO A 9 -19.86 7.55 0.79
N LEU A 10 -20.17 6.37 0.28
CA LEU A 10 -19.45 5.14 0.55
C LEU A 10 -18.06 5.26 -0.11
N TYR A 11 -17.19 6.04 0.51
CA TYR A 11 -15.77 5.95 0.21
C TYR A 11 -15.28 4.62 0.79
N GLY A 12 -14.53 3.87 0.02
CA GLY A 12 -13.86 2.66 0.49
C GLY A 12 -13.02 2.95 1.73
N GLN A 13 -12.74 1.91 2.51
CA GLN A 13 -11.94 2.06 3.73
C GLN A 13 -10.60 2.71 3.39
N GLN A 14 -10.38 3.89 3.92
CA GLN A 14 -9.15 4.65 3.78
C GLN A 14 -8.32 4.55 5.06
N LEU A 15 -7.04 4.86 4.93
CA LEU A 15 -6.12 4.96 6.06
C LEU A 15 -6.46 6.20 6.91
N PRO A 16 -6.15 6.19 8.20
CA PRO A 16 -6.45 7.33 9.07
C PRO A 16 -5.70 8.57 8.57
N ASP A 17 -6.39 9.70 8.60
CA ASP A 17 -5.87 11.01 8.18
C ASP A 17 -5.05 10.96 6.87
N SER A 18 -5.62 10.31 5.86
CA SER A 18 -4.94 10.10 4.57
C SER A 18 -4.78 11.38 3.72
N HIS A 19 -5.43 12.47 4.13
CA HIS A 19 -5.27 13.81 3.56
C HIS A 19 -4.33 14.70 4.37
N PHE A 20 -3.76 14.20 5.48
CA PHE A 20 -2.76 14.84 6.33
C PHE A 20 -3.17 16.21 6.89
N GLU A 21 -4.38 16.30 7.42
CA GLU A 21 -4.93 17.57 7.95
C GLU A 21 -4.92 17.66 9.48
N ASN A 22 -4.77 16.54 10.22
CA ASN A 22 -4.86 16.52 11.68
C ASN A 22 -3.48 16.69 12.36
N TRP A 23 -2.99 17.91 12.40
CA TRP A 23 -1.71 18.31 13.02
C TRP A 23 -1.91 18.72 14.49
N SER A 24 -2.29 17.79 15.35
CA SER A 24 -2.66 18.05 16.73
C SER A 24 -1.60 17.68 17.77
N LYS A 25 -0.55 16.95 17.38
CA LYS A 25 0.60 16.65 18.24
C LYS A 25 1.73 17.64 18.05
N THR A 26 2.74 17.60 18.90
CA THR A 26 3.95 18.44 18.78
C THR A 26 5.21 17.65 19.11
N TYR A 27 6.28 17.94 18.38
CA TYR A 27 7.61 17.46 18.68
C TYR A 27 8.61 18.61 18.50
N ASN A 28 9.38 18.92 19.53
CA ASN A 28 10.36 20.02 19.52
C ASN A 28 9.78 21.38 19.09
N GLY A 29 8.50 21.64 19.38
CA GLY A 29 7.78 22.84 18.97
C GLY A 29 7.15 22.79 17.59
N ASP A 30 7.49 21.80 16.75
CA ASP A 30 6.90 21.60 15.44
C ASP A 30 5.62 20.80 15.52
N ALA A 31 4.59 21.18 14.74
CA ALA A 31 3.36 20.42 14.63
C ALA A 31 3.61 19.04 14.02
N GLN A 32 2.91 18.02 14.55
CA GLN A 32 2.98 16.63 14.09
C GLN A 32 1.58 16.07 13.88
N LEU A 33 1.43 15.15 12.93
CA LEU A 33 0.18 14.45 12.66
C LEU A 33 -0.26 13.59 13.85
N ALA A 34 -1.56 13.47 14.03
CA ALA A 34 -2.13 12.65 15.10
C ALA A 34 -1.92 11.15 14.88
N ASP A 35 -2.10 10.70 13.64
CA ASP A 35 -2.14 9.28 13.29
C ASP A 35 -0.86 8.78 12.62
N TRP A 36 0.00 9.70 12.21
CA TRP A 36 1.27 9.39 11.54
C TRP A 36 2.46 9.78 12.41
N ASN A 37 3.55 9.08 12.24
CA ASN A 37 4.81 9.32 12.94
C ASN A 37 5.91 9.69 11.94
N GLY A 38 6.69 10.73 12.27
CA GLY A 38 7.92 11.07 11.57
C GLY A 38 9.13 10.38 12.19
N SER A 39 10.22 10.27 11.44
CA SER A 39 11.51 9.76 11.92
C SER A 39 12.23 10.72 12.89
N ASN A 40 11.47 11.54 13.61
CA ASN A 40 11.98 12.48 14.61
C ASN A 40 12.77 11.74 15.69
N VAL A 41 13.91 12.28 16.08
CA VAL A 41 14.82 11.61 17.02
C VAL A 41 15.36 12.57 18.07
N THR A 42 15.54 12.06 19.29
CA THR A 42 16.29 12.74 20.33
C THR A 42 17.64 12.04 20.52
N GLN A 43 18.72 12.76 20.29
CA GLN A 43 20.07 12.23 20.42
C GLN A 43 20.93 13.13 21.32
N VAL A 44 21.52 12.52 22.35
CA VAL A 44 22.34 13.22 23.35
C VAL A 44 21.64 14.48 23.90
N GLY A 45 20.31 14.37 24.13
CA GLY A 45 19.49 15.48 24.62
C GLY A 45 19.05 16.50 23.56
N LEU A 46 19.59 16.42 22.35
CA LEU A 46 19.17 17.25 21.22
C LEU A 46 18.02 16.60 20.46
N LYS A 47 17.02 17.40 20.12
CA LYS A 47 15.86 16.95 19.36
C LYS A 47 15.99 17.35 17.89
N PHE A 48 15.80 16.39 17.00
CA PHE A 48 15.85 16.61 15.57
C PHE A 48 14.50 16.27 14.95
N THR A 49 13.88 17.25 14.30
CA THR A 49 12.61 17.09 13.59
C THR A 49 12.90 16.77 12.13
N PHE A 50 12.24 15.76 11.59
CA PHE A 50 12.34 15.35 10.19
C PHE A 50 11.01 15.47 9.44
N MET A 51 9.89 15.54 10.16
CA MET A 51 8.55 15.69 9.58
C MET A 51 7.97 17.03 10.02
N TYR A 52 7.43 17.78 9.04
CA TYR A 52 6.86 19.11 9.24
C TYR A 52 5.55 19.27 8.51
N GLN A 53 4.68 20.11 9.03
CA GLN A 53 3.51 20.63 8.33
C GLN A 53 3.94 21.67 7.30
N LYS A 54 3.42 21.55 6.08
CA LYS A 54 3.59 22.56 5.02
C LYS A 54 2.28 22.73 4.27
N PRO A 55 2.09 23.84 3.53
CA PRO A 55 0.99 23.96 2.58
C PRO A 55 1.03 22.81 1.57
N GLY A 56 -0.10 22.12 1.45
CA GLY A 56 -0.29 20.99 0.56
C GLY A 56 -0.81 21.39 -0.84
N ARG A 57 -1.22 20.39 -1.59
CA ARG A 57 -1.98 20.55 -2.82
C ARG A 57 -3.37 21.13 -2.49
N THR A 58 -3.95 20.61 -1.40
CA THR A 58 -5.12 21.16 -0.71
C THR A 58 -4.80 21.17 0.78
N GLY A 59 -5.11 22.23 1.50
CA GLY A 59 -4.84 22.29 2.94
C GLY A 59 -3.37 22.11 3.32
N SER A 60 -3.09 21.10 4.11
CA SER A 60 -1.76 20.76 4.63
C SER A 60 -1.21 19.49 4.01
N CYS A 61 0.09 19.32 4.01
CA CYS A 61 0.76 18.09 3.58
C CYS A 61 1.87 17.69 4.54
N ILE A 62 2.32 16.44 4.42
CA ILE A 62 3.57 15.99 5.02
C ILE A 62 4.74 16.58 4.22
N TYR A 63 5.69 17.20 4.93
CA TYR A 63 7.01 17.51 4.42
C TYR A 63 8.04 16.77 5.26
N ILE A 64 8.83 15.92 4.63
CA ILE A 64 9.95 15.22 5.24
C ILE A 64 11.23 15.59 4.52
N ALA A 65 12.30 15.81 5.30
CA ALA A 65 13.59 16.19 4.73
C ALA A 65 14.74 15.52 5.47
N ASP A 66 15.61 14.85 4.71
CA ASP A 66 16.88 14.34 5.22
C ASP A 66 17.71 15.52 5.71
N ARG A 67 18.33 15.36 6.85
CA ARG A 67 19.10 16.44 7.47
C ARG A 67 20.29 15.94 8.25
N GLU A 68 21.29 16.79 8.30
CA GLU A 68 22.43 16.56 9.17
C GLU A 68 22.00 16.59 10.64
N ILE A 69 22.37 15.56 11.35
CA ILE A 69 22.25 15.44 12.80
C ILE A 69 23.64 15.29 13.39
N GLY A 70 23.88 15.90 14.53
CA GLY A 70 25.19 15.78 15.15
C GLY A 70 25.22 16.28 16.55
N ALA A 71 26.18 15.76 17.31
CA ALA A 71 26.56 16.23 18.63
C ALA A 71 28.05 16.02 18.84
N ILE A 72 28.69 16.95 19.51
CA ILE A 72 30.11 16.85 19.97
C ILE A 72 31.08 16.54 18.80
N GLY A 73 30.91 17.23 17.66
CA GLY A 73 31.82 17.09 16.51
C GLY A 73 31.64 15.81 15.66
N ILE A 74 30.60 15.02 15.94
CA ILE A 74 30.23 13.86 15.13
C ILE A 74 28.93 14.21 14.41
N THR A 75 28.95 14.22 13.08
CA THR A 75 27.76 14.47 12.25
C THR A 75 27.46 13.31 11.34
N ALA A 76 26.18 13.11 11.05
CA ALA A 76 25.70 12.20 10.02
C ALA A 76 24.37 12.70 9.48
N THR A 77 24.07 12.44 8.23
CA THR A 77 22.74 12.70 7.68
C THR A 77 21.77 11.63 8.16
N GLY A 78 20.69 12.06 8.78
CA GLY A 78 19.60 11.17 9.22
C GLY A 78 18.53 11.08 8.14
N PRO A 79 17.94 9.87 7.94
CA PRO A 79 16.89 9.66 6.95
C PRO A 79 15.56 10.23 7.42
N ALA A 80 14.87 10.93 6.53
CA ALA A 80 13.53 11.44 6.76
C ALA A 80 12.46 10.49 6.19
N TYR A 81 11.56 10.06 7.05
CA TYR A 81 10.40 9.29 6.64
C TYR A 81 9.19 9.54 7.54
N ALA A 82 8.01 9.33 6.97
CA ALA A 82 6.73 9.29 7.68
C ALA A 82 6.14 7.89 7.59
N THR A 83 5.45 7.45 8.65
CA THR A 83 4.93 6.09 8.74
C THR A 83 3.69 6.00 9.65
N LEU A 84 2.85 4.99 9.42
CA LEU A 84 1.79 4.58 10.34
C LEU A 84 2.33 3.70 11.48
N GLY A 85 3.53 3.15 11.32
CA GLY A 85 4.24 2.42 12.37
C GLY A 85 4.96 3.35 13.35
N VAL A 86 5.76 2.76 14.22
CA VAL A 86 6.56 3.47 15.22
C VAL A 86 8.01 3.52 14.77
N PRO A 87 8.56 4.69 14.47
CA PRO A 87 9.97 4.83 14.14
C PRO A 87 10.86 4.39 15.30
N PHE A 88 11.93 3.71 14.99
CA PHE A 88 12.95 3.36 15.96
C PHE A 88 14.34 3.67 15.45
N GLN A 89 15.25 3.92 16.36
CA GLN A 89 16.68 4.01 16.12
C GLN A 89 17.43 3.29 17.25
N TYR A 90 18.30 2.39 16.88
CA TYR A 90 19.19 1.69 17.80
C TYR A 90 20.65 1.98 17.43
N MET A 91 21.43 2.40 18.39
CA MET A 91 22.87 2.61 18.23
C MET A 91 23.63 1.66 19.16
N LYS A 92 24.52 0.86 18.59
CA LYS A 92 25.44 0.02 19.37
C LYS A 92 26.69 0.85 19.66
N GLY A 93 26.80 1.33 20.91
CA GLY A 93 27.91 2.18 21.32
C GLY A 93 27.72 3.66 20.93
N LEU A 94 28.82 4.43 20.91
CA LEU A 94 28.83 5.86 20.60
C LEU A 94 28.97 6.17 19.10
N THR A 95 29.02 5.17 18.25
CA THR A 95 29.30 5.38 16.83
C THR A 95 28.00 5.29 16.01
N ILE A 96 27.66 6.38 15.33
CA ILE A 96 26.53 6.48 14.39
C ILE A 96 26.62 5.41 13.27
N ARG A 97 27.83 4.95 12.94
CA ARG A 97 28.08 3.94 11.90
C ARG A 97 27.52 2.54 12.21
N SER A 98 27.13 2.30 13.44
CA SER A 98 26.49 1.04 13.86
C SER A 98 25.01 1.23 14.26
N ALA A 99 24.38 2.30 13.79
CA ALA A 99 22.97 2.56 14.04
C ALA A 99 22.10 1.71 13.15
N THR A 100 21.09 1.08 13.75
CA THR A 100 19.97 0.47 13.04
C THR A 100 18.76 1.36 13.26
N ALA A 101 18.07 1.73 12.20
CA ALA A 101 16.84 2.52 12.28
C ALA A 101 15.79 1.93 11.35
N GLY A 102 14.54 2.21 11.62
CA GLY A 102 13.43 1.73 10.83
C GLY A 102 12.09 2.10 11.45
N THR A 103 11.07 1.35 11.09
CA THR A 103 9.74 1.45 11.67
C THR A 103 9.24 0.07 12.09
N GLU A 104 8.53 0.00 13.19
CA GLU A 104 7.94 -1.21 13.72
C GLU A 104 6.42 -1.09 13.77
N GLY A 105 5.73 -2.22 13.61
CA GLY A 105 4.28 -2.27 13.68
C GLY A 105 3.61 -1.49 12.56
N GLY A 106 2.42 -1.06 12.83
CA GLY A 106 1.52 -0.36 11.94
C GLY A 106 0.15 -0.25 12.60
N ILE A 107 -0.91 -0.24 11.82
CA ILE A 107 -2.29 -0.18 12.28
C ILE A 107 -3.04 -1.47 12.00
N GLN A 108 -4.11 -1.73 12.75
CA GLN A 108 -5.04 -2.81 12.43
C GLN A 108 -5.69 -2.56 11.08
N TRP A 109 -5.68 -3.58 10.22
CA TRP A 109 -6.14 -3.46 8.84
C TRP A 109 -6.58 -4.80 8.28
N THR A 110 -7.76 -4.84 7.68
CA THR A 110 -8.32 -6.07 7.13
C THR A 110 -8.71 -5.98 5.66
N HIS A 111 -8.51 -4.80 5.05
CA HIS A 111 -8.89 -4.54 3.67
C HIS A 111 -7.77 -4.83 2.68
N ARG A 112 -8.16 -5.07 1.43
CA ARG A 112 -7.28 -5.47 0.33
C ARG A 112 -7.44 -4.52 -0.84
N PRO A 113 -6.75 -3.37 -0.84
CA PRO A 113 -6.79 -2.41 -1.95
C PRO A 113 -6.11 -2.96 -3.20
N ASP A 114 -6.53 -2.47 -4.37
CA ASP A 114 -5.90 -2.80 -5.66
C ASP A 114 -4.73 -1.89 -5.99
N THR A 115 -4.82 -0.63 -5.58
CA THR A 115 -3.84 0.40 -5.92
C THR A 115 -3.72 1.40 -4.77
N MET A 116 -2.52 1.82 -4.48
CA MET A 116 -2.22 3.01 -3.69
C MET A 116 -1.99 4.17 -4.63
N THR A 117 -2.67 5.30 -4.41
CA THR A 117 -2.40 6.55 -5.11
C THR A 117 -1.99 7.60 -4.10
N VAL A 118 -1.05 8.46 -4.47
CA VAL A 118 -0.56 9.53 -3.60
C VAL A 118 -0.01 10.67 -4.45
N TRP A 119 -0.21 11.89 -4.01
CA TRP A 119 0.40 13.06 -4.63
C TRP A 119 1.71 13.38 -3.96
N VAL A 120 2.73 13.60 -4.77
CA VAL A 120 4.07 13.91 -4.28
C VAL A 120 4.68 15.10 -5.01
N LYS A 121 5.57 15.78 -4.30
CA LYS A 121 6.50 16.74 -4.86
C LYS A 121 7.85 16.48 -4.21
N ARG A 122 8.87 16.19 -5.01
CA ARG A 122 10.19 15.86 -4.52
C ARG A 122 11.21 16.92 -4.94
N VAL A 123 11.96 17.38 -3.99
CA VAL A 123 13.06 18.34 -4.19
C VAL A 123 14.31 17.76 -3.55
N GLY A 124 15.34 17.54 -4.34
CA GLY A 124 16.63 17.08 -3.87
C GLY A 124 17.75 17.98 -4.35
N PRO A 125 18.93 17.94 -3.71
CA PRO A 125 20.11 18.63 -4.18
C PRO A 125 20.57 18.05 -5.52
N ALA A 126 21.28 18.82 -6.31
CA ALA A 126 21.79 18.39 -7.62
C ALA A 126 22.73 17.17 -7.54
N THR A 127 23.35 16.95 -6.37
CA THR A 127 24.22 15.81 -6.06
C THR A 127 23.48 14.58 -5.56
N ASP A 128 22.16 14.69 -5.34
CA ASP A 128 21.35 13.59 -4.83
C ASP A 128 21.37 12.40 -5.79
N LYS A 129 21.67 11.23 -5.26
CA LYS A 129 21.69 9.96 -5.97
C LYS A 129 20.74 8.94 -5.35
N GLU A 130 19.92 9.37 -4.42
CA GLU A 130 19.01 8.51 -3.70
C GLU A 130 17.64 8.43 -4.35
N ASP A 131 17.03 7.27 -4.22
CA ASP A 131 15.64 7.08 -4.57
C ASP A 131 14.76 7.51 -3.39
N PHE A 132 13.68 8.22 -3.66
CA PHE A 132 12.61 8.35 -2.68
C PHE A 132 11.69 7.13 -2.75
N HIS A 133 11.04 6.81 -1.63
CA HIS A 133 10.22 5.61 -1.52
C HIS A 133 8.80 5.93 -1.09
N LEU A 134 7.85 5.28 -1.75
CA LEU A 134 6.44 5.24 -1.37
C LEU A 134 6.08 3.77 -1.21
N LEU A 135 5.75 3.35 0.00
CA LEU A 135 5.61 1.96 0.34
C LEU A 135 4.34 1.73 1.15
N TYR A 136 3.52 0.80 0.73
CA TYR A 136 2.44 0.19 1.49
C TYR A 136 2.72 -1.29 1.62
N TYR A 137 2.52 -1.86 2.79
CA TYR A 137 2.56 -3.30 2.99
C TYR A 137 1.58 -3.74 4.08
N SER A 138 1.11 -4.96 3.94
CA SER A 138 0.18 -5.56 4.89
C SER A 138 0.58 -7.01 5.20
N TRP A 139 0.23 -7.46 6.41
CA TRP A 139 0.61 -8.78 6.89
C TRP A 139 -0.41 -9.39 7.84
N ILE A 140 -0.28 -10.71 8.09
CA ILE A 140 -0.95 -11.43 9.14
C ILE A 140 0.04 -11.63 10.28
N GLY A 141 -0.41 -11.40 11.48
CA GLY A 141 0.37 -11.57 12.70
C GLY A 141 0.30 -10.34 13.57
N THR A 142 0.63 -10.52 14.83
CA THR A 142 0.83 -9.43 15.76
C THR A 142 2.32 -9.27 15.96
N ALA A 143 2.84 -8.08 15.75
CA ALA A 143 4.19 -7.77 16.16
C ALA A 143 4.33 -8.04 17.65
N LYS A 144 4.94 -9.15 18.02
CA LYS A 144 5.33 -9.38 19.40
C LYS A 144 6.44 -8.40 19.70
N SER A 145 6.16 -7.45 20.56
CA SER A 145 7.11 -6.43 20.89
C SER A 145 7.29 -6.33 22.38
N SER A 146 8.50 -6.53 22.85
CA SER A 146 8.90 -6.07 24.16
C SER A 146 9.41 -4.63 24.04
N GLN A 147 8.89 -3.73 24.86
CA GLN A 147 9.34 -2.35 24.85
C GLN A 147 10.62 -2.19 25.68
N TYR A 148 11.62 -1.55 25.11
CA TYR A 148 12.76 -1.10 25.88
C TYR A 148 13.09 0.36 25.56
N LYS A 149 13.67 1.05 26.53
CA LYS A 149 14.16 2.40 26.32
C LYS A 149 15.58 2.36 25.78
N ASN A 150 15.77 2.90 24.61
CA ASN A 150 17.10 3.18 24.12
C ASN A 150 17.76 4.27 24.98
N LYS A 151 18.86 3.95 25.65
CA LYS A 151 19.56 4.87 26.54
C LYS A 151 20.14 6.09 25.81
N VAL A 152 20.34 6.01 24.52
CA VAL A 152 21.03 7.06 23.73
C VAL A 152 20.04 7.99 23.03
N GLY A 153 18.81 7.62 22.80
CA GLY A 153 17.93 8.43 21.98
C GLY A 153 16.61 8.89 22.61
N GLY A 154 16.29 8.42 23.78
CA GLY A 154 14.98 8.72 24.38
C GLY A 154 13.79 8.10 23.62
N CYS A 155 14.00 7.43 22.51
CA CYS A 155 12.99 6.68 21.81
C CYS A 155 12.64 5.41 22.60
N THR A 156 11.35 5.18 22.79
CA THR A 156 10.89 3.87 23.24
C THR A 156 10.84 2.98 22.01
N ARG A 157 11.66 1.97 22.00
CA ARG A 157 11.67 0.96 20.95
C ARG A 157 10.89 -0.25 21.43
N THR A 158 10.15 -0.81 20.52
CA THR A 158 9.65 -2.16 20.68
C THR A 158 10.70 -3.12 20.18
N GLU A 159 11.33 -3.88 21.06
CA GLU A 159 12.34 -4.85 20.70
C GLU A 159 11.68 -6.08 20.08
N ARG A 160 12.12 -6.46 18.91
CA ARG A 160 11.80 -7.75 18.33
C ARG A 160 12.91 -8.75 18.67
N VAL A 161 12.50 -9.99 18.88
CA VAL A 161 13.42 -11.09 19.11
C VAL A 161 14.32 -11.31 17.89
N ASN A 162 13.87 -10.89 16.72
CA ASN A 162 14.63 -10.96 15.48
C ASN A 162 14.54 -9.61 14.73
N GLU A 163 15.55 -8.76 14.88
CA GLU A 163 15.62 -7.44 14.22
C GLU A 163 15.65 -7.52 12.68
N GLU A 164 16.06 -8.66 12.13
CA GLU A 164 16.11 -8.90 10.70
C GLU A 164 14.71 -9.20 10.10
N SER A 165 13.75 -9.60 10.90
CA SER A 165 12.42 -10.00 10.41
C SER A 165 11.64 -8.83 9.82
N ASP A 166 11.83 -7.62 10.33
CA ASP A 166 11.20 -6.41 9.77
C ASP A 166 11.75 -6.04 8.39
N ILE A 167 13.02 -6.29 8.19
CA ILE A 167 13.67 -6.07 6.90
C ILE A 167 13.17 -7.09 5.87
N ARG A 168 12.82 -8.27 6.29
CA ARG A 168 12.31 -9.34 5.42
C ARG A 168 10.88 -9.13 4.92
N LEU A 169 10.09 -8.34 5.63
CA LEU A 169 8.75 -7.98 5.15
C LEU A 169 8.79 -7.05 3.94
N LEU A 170 9.92 -6.41 3.71
CA LEU A 170 10.12 -5.41 2.69
C LEU A 170 11.18 -5.93 1.71
N THR A 171 10.79 -6.87 0.89
CA THR A 171 11.68 -7.44 -0.14
C THR A 171 11.68 -6.57 -1.39
N ASP A 172 12.73 -6.67 -2.18
CA ASP A 172 12.98 -5.85 -3.37
C ASP A 172 12.06 -6.27 -4.55
N GLY A 173 10.75 -6.15 -4.35
CA GLY A 173 9.71 -6.39 -5.33
C GLY A 173 9.59 -7.84 -5.80
N ASN A 174 8.42 -8.43 -5.66
CA ASN A 174 8.02 -9.78 -6.05
C ASN A 174 8.46 -10.94 -5.13
N GLU A 175 9.20 -10.70 -4.07
CA GLU A 175 9.44 -11.72 -3.05
C GLU A 175 8.67 -11.37 -1.79
N CYS A 176 7.95 -12.35 -1.25
CA CYS A 176 7.14 -12.15 -0.06
C CYS A 176 7.91 -12.56 1.18
N GLY A 177 8.06 -11.62 2.10
CA GLY A 177 8.69 -11.89 3.38
C GLY A 177 7.79 -12.73 4.29
N THR A 178 8.32 -13.79 4.85
CA THR A 178 7.69 -14.57 5.92
C THR A 178 8.70 -14.85 6.99
N ASP A 179 8.27 -14.76 8.24
CA ASP A 179 8.99 -15.33 9.36
C ASP A 179 8.03 -16.16 10.24
N GLU A 180 8.52 -16.71 11.34
CA GLU A 180 7.71 -17.56 12.22
C GLU A 180 6.49 -16.85 12.82
N THR A 181 6.47 -15.52 12.84
CA THR A 181 5.45 -14.72 13.51
C THR A 181 4.61 -13.87 12.58
N VAL A 182 5.09 -13.64 11.36
CA VAL A 182 4.50 -12.70 10.41
C VAL A 182 4.51 -13.28 9.00
N THR A 183 3.37 -13.21 8.33
CA THR A 183 3.24 -13.55 6.91
C THR A 183 2.83 -12.32 6.14
N GLN A 184 3.66 -11.86 5.22
CA GLN A 184 3.32 -10.74 4.34
C GLN A 184 2.14 -11.14 3.44
N VAL A 185 1.16 -10.25 3.35
CA VAL A 185 -0.03 -10.43 2.50
C VAL A 185 0.11 -9.64 1.21
N ALA A 186 0.55 -8.39 1.30
CA ALA A 186 0.64 -7.53 0.14
C ALA A 186 1.69 -6.43 0.31
N GLU A 187 2.14 -5.91 -0.82
CA GLU A 187 2.95 -4.70 -0.89
C GLU A 187 2.60 -3.84 -2.11
N ALA A 188 2.79 -2.53 -2.00
CA ALA A 188 2.89 -1.60 -3.10
C ALA A 188 4.14 -0.76 -2.88
N TRP A 189 5.10 -0.85 -3.78
CA TRP A 189 6.37 -0.17 -3.63
C TRP A 189 6.74 0.59 -4.89
N TYR A 190 6.89 1.88 -4.73
CA TYR A 190 7.42 2.77 -5.75
C TYR A 190 8.70 3.42 -5.25
N ARG A 191 9.71 3.41 -6.08
CA ARG A 191 10.96 4.13 -5.85
C ARG A 191 11.38 4.85 -7.12
N ALA A 192 11.84 6.07 -6.97
CA ALA A 192 12.35 6.85 -8.09
C ALA A 192 13.35 7.90 -7.62
N ARG A 193 14.33 8.16 -8.45
CA ARG A 193 15.36 9.20 -8.23
C ARG A 193 14.97 10.56 -8.78
N ALA A 194 13.94 10.62 -9.60
CA ALA A 194 13.52 11.84 -10.26
C ALA A 194 13.03 12.90 -9.27
N ASN A 195 13.42 14.15 -9.49
CA ASN A 195 12.78 15.29 -8.87
C ASN A 195 11.41 15.53 -9.55
N HIS A 196 10.42 15.80 -8.72
CA HIS A 196 9.09 16.24 -9.12
C HIS A 196 8.86 17.62 -8.52
N ASN A 197 9.27 18.68 -9.22
CA ASN A 197 9.16 20.06 -8.73
C ASN A 197 7.70 20.52 -8.63
N GLU A 198 6.81 19.85 -9.36
CA GLU A 198 5.36 20.06 -9.31
C GLU A 198 4.67 18.85 -8.71
N TRP A 199 3.47 19.06 -8.15
CA TRP A 199 2.66 17.99 -7.63
C TRP A 199 2.35 16.94 -8.71
N THR A 200 2.79 15.71 -8.47
CA THR A 200 2.64 14.57 -9.38
C THR A 200 1.91 13.46 -8.67
N GLN A 201 0.84 12.94 -9.29
CA GLN A 201 0.15 11.77 -8.78
C GLN A 201 0.90 10.49 -9.16
N ILE A 202 1.29 9.74 -8.17
CA ILE A 202 1.88 8.40 -8.34
C ILE A 202 0.80 7.35 -8.04
N LYS A 203 0.70 6.34 -8.92
CA LYS A 203 -0.20 5.19 -8.77
C LYS A 203 0.62 3.94 -8.68
N VAL A 204 0.49 3.23 -7.58
CA VAL A 204 1.27 2.02 -7.30
C VAL A 204 0.32 0.83 -7.18
N PRO A 205 0.29 -0.09 -8.14
CA PRO A 205 -0.49 -1.31 -8.01
C PRO A 205 -0.04 -2.13 -6.79
N VAL A 206 -0.99 -2.67 -6.06
CA VAL A 206 -0.70 -3.54 -4.92
C VAL A 206 -0.43 -4.95 -5.42
N PHE A 207 0.73 -5.48 -5.07
CA PHE A 207 1.11 -6.87 -5.31
C PHE A 207 0.72 -7.72 -4.09
N TYR A 208 0.08 -8.87 -4.32
CA TYR A 208 -0.34 -9.77 -3.25
C TYR A 208 0.49 -11.04 -3.22
N CYS A 209 1.04 -11.30 -2.04
CA CYS A 209 1.88 -12.44 -1.73
C CYS A 209 1.08 -13.64 -1.23
N ALA A 210 0.00 -13.37 -0.52
CA ALA A 210 -0.81 -14.39 0.13
C ALA A 210 -2.28 -14.21 -0.17
N ASP A 211 -2.98 -15.33 -0.19
CA ASP A 211 -4.40 -15.45 -0.40
C ASP A 211 -5.16 -15.34 0.93
N ALA A 212 -4.93 -14.25 1.64
CA ALA A 212 -5.45 -14.06 2.98
C ALA A 212 -5.84 -12.60 3.23
N ARG A 213 -6.66 -12.36 4.26
CA ARG A 213 -6.92 -11.03 4.77
C ARG A 213 -5.80 -10.64 5.71
N PRO A 214 -5.22 -9.45 5.58
CA PRO A 214 -4.25 -8.96 6.54
C PRO A 214 -4.92 -8.70 7.90
N THR A 215 -4.11 -8.62 8.94
CA THR A 215 -4.50 -8.14 10.27
C THR A 215 -3.90 -6.78 10.57
N MET A 216 -2.84 -6.42 9.86
CA MET A 216 -2.07 -5.20 10.03
C MET A 216 -1.64 -4.62 8.69
N CYS A 217 -1.44 -3.32 8.63
CA CYS A 217 -0.72 -2.67 7.54
C CYS A 217 0.17 -1.54 8.05
N ASN A 218 1.13 -1.15 7.22
CA ASN A 218 1.92 0.05 7.40
C ASN A 218 2.13 0.76 6.05
N VAL A 219 2.36 2.05 6.12
CA VAL A 219 2.78 2.89 5.00
C VAL A 219 4.03 3.64 5.40
N ILE A 220 4.96 3.75 4.48
CA ILE A 220 6.19 4.50 4.66
C ILE A 220 6.41 5.41 3.46
N PHE A 221 6.62 6.68 3.72
CA PHE A 221 7.11 7.64 2.74
C PHE A 221 8.50 8.08 3.16
N SER A 222 9.49 7.93 2.31
CA SER A 222 10.87 8.33 2.60
C SER A 222 11.41 9.29 1.55
N ALA A 223 12.05 10.37 2.00
CA ALA A 223 12.64 11.39 1.12
C ALA A 223 13.85 10.85 0.35
N GLY A 224 14.59 9.95 0.96
CA GLY A 224 15.77 9.28 0.41
C GLY A 224 15.79 7.81 0.78
N ASN A 225 16.96 7.22 0.89
CA ASN A 225 17.12 5.81 1.22
C ASN A 225 16.50 5.47 2.57
N TYR A 226 15.54 4.56 2.54
CA TYR A 226 14.96 4.03 3.76
C TYR A 226 15.94 3.03 4.40
N PRO A 227 16.26 3.17 5.71
CA PRO A 227 17.34 2.39 6.33
C PRO A 227 17.21 0.87 6.21
N ALA A 228 15.99 0.35 6.18
CA ALA A 228 15.74 -1.08 6.03
C ALA A 228 16.21 -1.64 4.69
N PHE A 229 16.36 -0.80 3.66
CA PHE A 229 16.70 -1.23 2.32
C PHE A 229 18.15 -0.98 1.94
N ARG A 230 18.77 0.06 2.51
CA ARG A 230 20.09 0.50 2.08
C ARG A 230 20.93 1.07 3.22
N ALA A 231 21.21 0.24 4.19
CA ALA A 231 21.97 0.63 5.39
C ALA A 231 23.37 1.24 5.12
N ASN A 232 23.91 1.07 3.92
CA ASN A 232 25.29 1.48 3.58
C ASN A 232 25.36 2.60 2.54
N ASP A 233 24.25 3.07 2.01
CA ASP A 233 24.26 4.19 1.05
C ASP A 233 24.28 5.52 1.79
N GLY A 234 25.01 6.48 1.27
CA GLY A 234 25.07 7.83 1.82
C GLY A 234 23.72 8.54 1.71
N LEU A 235 23.39 9.32 2.73
CA LEU A 235 22.21 10.17 2.74
C LEU A 235 22.62 11.62 2.37
N TYR A 236 21.74 12.35 1.70
CA TYR A 236 21.99 13.70 1.24
C TYR A 236 21.15 14.71 2.02
N ASP A 237 21.83 15.59 2.74
CA ASP A 237 21.19 16.70 3.45
C ASP A 237 20.38 17.57 2.49
N GLY A 238 19.15 17.92 2.88
CA GLY A 238 18.22 18.70 2.07
C GLY A 238 17.43 17.92 1.02
N ASN A 239 17.59 16.60 0.95
CA ASN A 239 16.71 15.75 0.16
C ASN A 239 15.32 15.74 0.80
N ALA A 240 14.29 16.20 0.08
CA ALA A 240 12.97 16.45 0.64
C ALA A 240 11.83 15.90 -0.20
N LEU A 241 10.80 15.39 0.49
CA LEU A 241 9.58 14.89 -0.11
C LEU A 241 8.38 15.56 0.55
N TYR A 242 7.49 16.10 -0.28
CA TYR A 242 6.14 16.50 0.08
C TYR A 242 5.18 15.38 -0.30
N VAL A 243 4.26 15.04 0.57
CA VAL A 243 3.26 13.98 0.35
C VAL A 243 1.89 14.49 0.72
N ASP A 244 0.93 14.29 -0.16
CA ASP A 244 -0.45 14.73 0.04
C ASP A 244 -1.44 13.74 -0.58
N ASP A 245 -2.70 13.76 -0.11
CA ASP A 245 -3.82 13.01 -0.68
C ASP A 245 -3.50 11.55 -1.01
N LEU A 246 -3.19 10.77 0.01
CA LEU A 246 -3.07 9.31 -0.09
C LEU A 246 -4.45 8.68 -0.20
N GLU A 247 -4.66 7.83 -1.20
CA GLU A 247 -5.90 7.12 -1.41
C GLU A 247 -5.65 5.65 -1.74
N LEU A 248 -6.42 4.76 -1.15
CA LEU A 248 -6.45 3.34 -1.48
C LEU A 248 -7.64 3.06 -2.38
N ILE A 249 -7.38 2.53 -3.56
CA ILE A 249 -8.39 2.24 -4.58
C ILE A 249 -8.81 0.78 -4.51
N TYR A 250 -10.12 0.56 -4.57
CA TYR A 250 -10.74 -0.77 -4.60
C TYR A 250 -11.51 -0.95 -5.90
N SER A 251 -11.16 -1.96 -6.67
CA SER A 251 -11.74 -2.19 -7.99
C SER A 251 -12.86 -3.24 -7.95
N SER A 252 -13.91 -2.98 -8.71
CA SER A 252 -14.95 -3.96 -9.03
C SER A 252 -14.87 -4.45 -10.48
N LYS A 253 -13.73 -4.26 -11.16
CA LYS A 253 -13.59 -4.59 -12.58
C LYS A 253 -12.91 -5.92 -12.81
N ILE A 254 -13.23 -6.54 -13.93
CA ILE A 254 -12.48 -7.65 -14.51
C ILE A 254 -11.43 -7.07 -15.44
N ASP A 255 -10.17 -7.44 -15.22
CA ASP A 255 -9.05 -7.02 -16.08
C ASP A 255 -8.92 -7.93 -17.31
N ARG A 256 -9.12 -9.24 -17.11
CA ARG A 256 -9.04 -10.25 -18.17
C ARG A 256 -10.15 -11.29 -18.00
N LEU A 257 -10.71 -11.72 -19.10
CA LEU A 257 -11.70 -12.79 -19.17
C LEU A 257 -11.17 -13.91 -20.08
N ILE A 258 -11.14 -15.13 -19.55
CA ILE A 258 -10.66 -16.32 -20.25
C ILE A 258 -11.83 -17.32 -20.32
N ILE A 259 -12.09 -17.87 -21.48
CA ILE A 259 -13.19 -18.81 -21.72
C ILE A 259 -12.62 -20.06 -22.36
N ASN A 260 -12.75 -21.21 -21.70
CA ASN A 260 -12.14 -22.48 -22.10
C ASN A 260 -10.64 -22.37 -22.42
N GLY A 261 -9.90 -21.57 -21.63
CA GLY A 261 -8.46 -21.35 -21.82
C GLY A 261 -8.10 -20.31 -22.90
N GLU A 262 -9.08 -19.74 -23.60
CA GLU A 262 -8.87 -18.72 -24.60
C GLU A 262 -9.20 -17.33 -24.03
N GLU A 263 -8.26 -16.39 -24.14
CA GLU A 263 -8.48 -15.02 -23.70
C GLU A 263 -9.47 -14.29 -24.60
N PHE A 264 -10.48 -13.67 -23.99
CA PHE A 264 -11.43 -12.82 -24.70
C PHE A 264 -10.81 -11.47 -25.04
N LYS A 265 -10.06 -11.39 -26.14
CA LYS A 265 -9.33 -10.18 -26.57
C LYS A 265 -10.20 -8.95 -26.84
N GLY A 266 -11.50 -9.16 -27.13
CA GLY A 266 -12.46 -8.07 -27.33
C GLY A 266 -13.24 -7.69 -26.07
N PHE A 267 -12.85 -8.21 -24.90
CA PHE A 267 -13.50 -7.90 -23.65
C PHE A 267 -13.26 -6.43 -23.25
N ASP A 268 -14.35 -5.70 -23.01
CA ASP A 268 -14.30 -4.34 -22.49
C ASP A 268 -14.70 -4.33 -21.02
N SER A 269 -13.74 -4.08 -20.15
CA SER A 269 -13.92 -4.02 -18.70
C SER A 269 -14.77 -2.84 -18.21
N ASN A 270 -15.10 -1.91 -19.07
CA ASN A 270 -15.96 -0.76 -18.76
C ASN A 270 -17.38 -0.91 -19.28
N SER A 271 -17.65 -1.91 -20.11
CA SER A 271 -18.94 -2.08 -20.79
C SER A 271 -19.94 -2.84 -19.93
N ALA A 272 -21.13 -2.26 -19.74
CA ALA A 272 -22.30 -2.94 -19.20
C ALA A 272 -23.17 -3.63 -20.29
N SER A 273 -22.79 -3.46 -21.56
CA SER A 273 -23.47 -4.04 -22.71
C SER A 273 -23.20 -5.53 -22.82
N VAL A 274 -24.01 -6.24 -23.61
CA VAL A 274 -23.77 -7.67 -23.89
C VAL A 274 -22.53 -7.82 -24.75
N GLN A 275 -21.54 -8.53 -24.22
CA GLN A 275 -20.33 -8.87 -24.94
C GLN A 275 -20.41 -10.32 -25.42
N THR A 276 -20.08 -10.58 -26.67
CA THR A 276 -20.25 -11.88 -27.29
C THR A 276 -18.90 -12.54 -27.52
N PHE A 277 -18.75 -13.75 -27.00
CA PHE A 277 -17.60 -14.61 -27.23
C PHE A 277 -18.01 -15.81 -28.08
N LYS A 278 -17.24 -16.11 -29.13
CA LYS A 278 -17.43 -17.29 -29.95
C LYS A 278 -16.47 -18.37 -29.50
N LEU A 279 -16.99 -19.57 -29.18
CA LEU A 279 -16.17 -20.72 -28.84
C LEU A 279 -15.40 -21.22 -30.05
N SER A 280 -14.11 -21.47 -29.87
CA SER A 280 -13.27 -22.07 -30.90
C SER A 280 -13.63 -23.55 -31.13
N ASN A 281 -14.09 -24.25 -30.08
CA ASN A 281 -14.56 -25.61 -30.14
C ASN A 281 -16.10 -25.66 -30.08
N SER A 282 -16.75 -25.87 -31.22
CA SER A 282 -18.22 -25.95 -31.32
C SER A 282 -18.80 -27.18 -30.67
N GLU A 283 -17.99 -28.23 -30.41
CA GLU A 283 -18.42 -29.48 -29.78
C GLU A 283 -18.28 -29.49 -28.25
N ALA A 284 -17.81 -28.37 -27.67
CA ALA A 284 -17.63 -28.26 -26.22
C ALA A 284 -18.93 -28.56 -25.48
N GLN A 285 -18.84 -29.41 -24.47
CA GLN A 285 -19.97 -29.79 -23.60
C GLN A 285 -19.95 -28.97 -22.29
N THR A 286 -18.84 -28.34 -22.00
CA THR A 286 -18.65 -27.47 -20.82
C THR A 286 -18.07 -26.14 -21.21
N VAL A 287 -18.38 -25.11 -20.40
CA VAL A 287 -17.76 -23.81 -20.50
C VAL A 287 -17.10 -23.50 -19.16
N LYS A 288 -15.79 -23.32 -19.18
CA LYS A 288 -15.02 -22.80 -18.05
C LYS A 288 -14.78 -21.32 -18.28
N ILE A 289 -15.29 -20.49 -17.36
CA ILE A 289 -15.06 -19.04 -17.35
C ILE A 289 -14.08 -18.74 -16.24
N GLU A 290 -13.02 -18.00 -16.55
CA GLU A 290 -11.99 -17.55 -15.62
C GLU A 290 -11.87 -16.03 -15.74
N ALA A 291 -12.07 -15.34 -14.62
CA ALA A 291 -12.02 -13.88 -14.55
C ALA A 291 -10.88 -13.43 -13.65
N LEU A 292 -9.89 -12.76 -14.23
CA LEU A 292 -8.89 -12.03 -13.48
C LEU A 292 -9.49 -10.69 -13.11
N ARG A 293 -9.63 -10.41 -11.85
CA ARG A 293 -10.28 -9.21 -11.32
C ARG A 293 -9.38 -8.44 -10.39
N GLY A 294 -9.84 -7.25 -10.01
CA GLY A 294 -9.26 -6.50 -8.91
C GLY A 294 -9.22 -7.33 -7.62
N ILE A 295 -8.19 -7.13 -6.84
CA ILE A 295 -7.88 -7.91 -5.66
C ILE A 295 -8.98 -7.74 -4.62
N GLY A 296 -9.36 -8.83 -3.96
CA GLY A 296 -10.37 -8.81 -2.90
C GLY A 296 -11.82 -8.67 -3.38
N ALA A 297 -12.07 -8.34 -4.64
CA ALA A 297 -13.43 -8.29 -5.16
C ALA A 297 -14.15 -9.65 -5.07
N LEU A 298 -15.45 -9.62 -4.93
CA LEU A 298 -16.31 -10.81 -4.95
C LEU A 298 -16.90 -10.96 -6.34
N THR A 299 -16.74 -12.14 -6.92
CA THR A 299 -17.29 -12.46 -8.25
C THR A 299 -18.47 -13.42 -8.15
N ASN A 300 -19.53 -13.13 -8.85
CA ASN A 300 -20.67 -14.04 -9.02
C ASN A 300 -20.83 -14.35 -10.50
N ILE A 301 -20.66 -15.62 -10.87
CA ILE A 301 -20.87 -16.12 -12.22
C ILE A 301 -22.10 -16.98 -12.21
N LYS A 302 -23.14 -16.58 -12.95
CA LYS A 302 -24.39 -17.31 -13.11
C LYS A 302 -24.99 -17.77 -11.77
N GLY A 303 -25.11 -16.86 -10.79
CA GLY A 303 -25.81 -17.10 -9.52
C GLY A 303 -24.97 -17.73 -8.40
N GLU A 304 -23.72 -18.09 -8.63
CA GLU A 304 -22.84 -18.60 -7.58
C GLU A 304 -21.81 -17.56 -7.18
N THR A 305 -21.72 -17.26 -5.90
CA THR A 305 -20.74 -16.32 -5.37
C THR A 305 -19.43 -17.05 -5.11
N ALA A 306 -18.40 -16.64 -5.80
CA ALA A 306 -17.04 -17.04 -5.50
C ALA A 306 -16.39 -15.98 -4.59
N LYS A 307 -15.90 -16.40 -3.44
CA LYS A 307 -15.07 -15.57 -2.55
C LYS A 307 -13.64 -15.82 -2.93
N PHE A 308 -12.96 -14.80 -3.47
CA PHE A 308 -11.57 -14.94 -3.84
C PHE A 308 -10.74 -13.83 -3.24
N PRO A 309 -9.75 -14.20 -2.48
CA PRO A 309 -8.65 -13.35 -2.11
C PRO A 309 -7.52 -13.49 -3.14
N GLY A 310 -7.03 -12.41 -3.70
CA GLY A 310 -5.84 -12.38 -4.54
C GLY A 310 -6.06 -12.04 -6.01
N ARG A 311 -4.96 -11.75 -6.73
CA ARG A 311 -4.94 -11.66 -8.21
C ARG A 311 -5.09 -13.04 -8.83
N ARG A 312 -6.15 -13.72 -8.49
CA ARG A 312 -6.47 -15.02 -9.07
C ARG A 312 -7.45 -14.86 -10.20
N LEU A 313 -7.38 -15.83 -11.09
CA LEU A 313 -8.46 -16.13 -11.98
C LEU A 313 -9.57 -16.82 -11.17
N ASP A 314 -10.66 -16.13 -10.95
CA ASP A 314 -11.86 -16.76 -10.47
C ASP A 314 -12.40 -17.65 -11.57
N SER A 315 -12.69 -18.89 -11.26
CA SER A 315 -13.14 -19.84 -12.29
C SER A 315 -14.43 -20.51 -11.91
N LYS A 316 -15.25 -20.70 -12.92
CA LYS A 316 -16.43 -21.56 -12.86
C LYS A 316 -16.53 -22.38 -14.11
N GLU A 317 -16.68 -23.69 -13.94
CA GLU A 317 -17.03 -24.62 -15.00
C GLU A 317 -18.53 -25.01 -14.92
N MET A 318 -19.18 -24.98 -16.06
CA MET A 318 -20.59 -25.27 -16.16
C MET A 318 -20.85 -26.20 -17.36
N THR A 319 -21.75 -27.17 -17.16
CA THR A 319 -22.22 -27.98 -18.26
C THR A 319 -23.08 -27.14 -19.19
N ILE A 320 -22.86 -27.28 -20.49
CA ILE A 320 -23.66 -26.58 -21.50
C ILE A 320 -24.99 -27.33 -21.65
N VAL A 321 -26.06 -26.63 -21.40
CA VAL A 321 -27.41 -27.13 -21.71
C VAL A 321 -27.74 -26.78 -23.16
N PRO A 322 -28.29 -27.71 -23.95
CA PRO A 322 -28.70 -27.44 -25.33
C PRO A 322 -29.57 -26.18 -25.42
N GLY A 323 -29.21 -25.25 -26.29
CA GLY A 323 -29.88 -23.95 -26.46
C GLY A 323 -29.39 -22.81 -25.55
N GLU A 324 -28.70 -23.08 -24.43
CA GLU A 324 -28.21 -22.02 -23.54
C GLU A 324 -27.15 -21.14 -24.18
N LEU A 325 -26.28 -21.68 -25.03
CA LEU A 325 -25.20 -20.94 -25.64
C LEU A 325 -25.63 -19.74 -26.49
N ASN A 326 -26.77 -19.87 -27.16
CA ASN A 326 -27.33 -18.82 -28.00
C ASN A 326 -28.52 -18.10 -27.34
N GLY A 327 -28.76 -18.39 -26.06
CA GLY A 327 -29.86 -17.85 -25.28
C GLY A 327 -29.60 -16.51 -24.62
N LYS A 328 -30.17 -16.35 -23.42
CA LYS A 328 -29.96 -15.13 -22.61
C LYS A 328 -28.48 -14.97 -22.19
N PRO A 329 -27.96 -13.73 -22.17
CA PRO A 329 -26.61 -13.48 -21.68
C PRO A 329 -26.43 -13.96 -20.24
N TRP A 330 -25.27 -14.52 -19.96
CA TRP A 330 -24.84 -14.82 -18.60
C TRP A 330 -24.44 -13.55 -17.89
N THR A 331 -24.65 -13.51 -16.60
CA THR A 331 -24.28 -12.38 -15.77
C THR A 331 -23.06 -12.72 -14.92
N ILE A 332 -22.06 -11.86 -14.95
CA ILE A 332 -20.92 -11.90 -14.06
C ILE A 332 -20.97 -10.63 -13.22
N THR A 333 -21.14 -10.77 -11.91
CA THR A 333 -21.20 -9.65 -10.98
C THR A 333 -19.88 -9.59 -10.20
N VAL A 334 -19.21 -8.46 -10.24
CA VAL A 334 -17.98 -8.19 -9.50
C VAL A 334 -18.23 -7.06 -8.52
N ARG A 335 -17.95 -7.30 -7.25
CA ARG A 335 -18.08 -6.30 -6.20
C ARG A 335 -16.71 -5.98 -5.63
N ALA A 336 -16.40 -4.69 -5.48
CA ALA A 336 -15.19 -4.25 -4.79
C ALA A 336 -15.14 -4.80 -3.36
N GLU A 337 -13.96 -5.04 -2.86
CA GLU A 337 -13.74 -5.68 -1.56
C GLU A 337 -14.33 -4.89 -0.41
N ASP A 338 -14.23 -3.58 -0.47
CA ASP A 338 -14.79 -2.64 0.50
C ASP A 338 -16.30 -2.37 0.30
N GLY A 339 -16.89 -2.93 -0.75
CA GLY A 339 -18.29 -2.74 -1.12
C GLY A 339 -18.61 -1.39 -1.76
N SER A 340 -17.62 -0.55 -2.03
CA SER A 340 -17.79 0.79 -2.60
C SER A 340 -18.43 0.79 -3.98
N SER A 341 -18.18 -0.27 -4.76
CA SER A 341 -18.67 -0.38 -6.13
C SER A 341 -19.04 -1.82 -6.52
N THR A 342 -19.92 -1.93 -7.51
CA THR A 342 -20.30 -3.19 -8.12
C THR A 342 -20.38 -3.01 -9.63
N HIS A 343 -19.79 -3.92 -10.38
CA HIS A 343 -19.89 -3.96 -11.83
C HIS A 343 -20.57 -5.23 -12.30
N VAL A 344 -21.42 -5.13 -13.32
CA VAL A 344 -22.18 -6.26 -13.86
C VAL A 344 -21.87 -6.40 -15.35
N TYR A 345 -21.25 -7.51 -15.70
CA TYR A 345 -20.97 -7.88 -17.09
C TYR A 345 -22.03 -8.83 -17.62
N LYS A 346 -22.40 -8.65 -18.87
CA LYS A 346 -23.32 -9.52 -19.61
C LYS A 346 -22.54 -10.24 -20.70
N LEU A 347 -22.41 -11.54 -20.57
CA LEU A 347 -21.63 -12.38 -21.49
C LEU A 347 -22.56 -13.30 -22.29
N ARG A 348 -22.51 -13.20 -23.60
CA ARG A 348 -23.14 -14.15 -24.51
C ARG A 348 -22.07 -15.05 -25.09
N ILE A 349 -22.22 -16.34 -24.94
CA ILE A 349 -21.33 -17.34 -25.52
C ILE A 349 -22.09 -18.01 -26.67
N ILE A 350 -21.46 -18.06 -27.83
CA ILE A 350 -21.99 -18.69 -29.04
C ILE A 350 -21.03 -19.76 -29.55
N LYS A 351 -21.54 -20.75 -30.25
CA LYS A 351 -20.75 -21.77 -30.95
C LYS A 351 -20.28 -21.30 -32.32
#